data_89c9b2404f7224c487a12b52ffef728f
#
_entry.id   89c9b2404f7224c487a12b52ffef728f
#
_cell.length_a   1.000
_cell.length_b   1.000
_cell.length_c   1.000
_cell.angle_alpha   90.00
_cell.angle_beta   90.00
_cell.angle_gamma   90.00
#
_symmetry.space_group_name_H-M   'P 1'
#
loop_
_entity.id
_entity.type
_entity.pdbx_description
1 polymer ?
#
loop_
_entity_poly.entity_id
_entity_poly.type
_entity_poly.pdbx_seq_one_letter_code
_entity_poly.pdbx_strand_id
1 'polypeptide(L)'
;MTEKCIACGYDLHPALTESFHPSCMLSNPELSEGLRSEANNLKQHLLDIILWIDNKSPRTQQKTPGPSEMGDPCDRRLGYRIADVQEINNTGDPWAANVGTAIHAYLERGFQDWMAQTGNLDAWLTEKELEIDDFIKAHCDLYEPKTGTVIDWKTMNQDNMRQAREIGAPAFPGHIVQAHLYGRAYELAGYDVKRVALACLPRAGRIRDMHVMFEPYDSRIAQYAIDRVYAIAAKLVELNVAANSQAWTAIEATPSNSCGLCPWYEKNRIIEADNTGCPGA
;
A
#
# COMPACT_ATOMS: atom_id res chain seq x y z
N MET A 1 50.18 26.57 -18.20
CA MET A 1 50.13 26.24 -16.75
C MET A 1 48.65 26.02 -16.44
N THR A 2 48.27 24.82 -16.03
CA THR A 2 46.91 24.52 -15.57
C THR A 2 46.75 25.19 -14.21
N GLU A 3 45.76 26.04 -14.07
CA GLU A 3 45.38 26.60 -12.77
C GLU A 3 44.86 25.48 -11.87
N LYS A 4 45.22 25.53 -10.60
CA LYS A 4 44.79 24.57 -9.61
C LYS A 4 43.70 25.15 -8.73
N CYS A 5 42.73 24.33 -8.38
CA CYS A 5 41.72 24.69 -7.38
C CYS A 5 42.41 25.03 -6.05
N ILE A 6 42.14 26.22 -5.51
CA ILE A 6 42.70 26.69 -4.25
C ILE A 6 42.33 25.81 -3.05
N ALA A 7 41.15 25.17 -3.08
CA ALA A 7 40.65 24.40 -1.96
C ALA A 7 41.08 22.91 -1.96
N CYS A 8 41.31 22.27 -3.10
CA CYS A 8 41.62 20.84 -3.17
C CYS A 8 42.88 20.48 -3.99
N GLY A 9 43.51 21.46 -4.66
CA GLY A 9 44.69 21.23 -5.47
C GLY A 9 44.53 20.49 -6.80
N TYR A 10 43.29 20.11 -7.18
CA TYR A 10 43.01 19.49 -8.48
C TYR A 10 43.16 20.51 -9.62
N ASP A 11 43.60 20.01 -10.77
CA ASP A 11 43.73 20.83 -11.98
C ASP A 11 42.34 21.27 -12.46
N LEU A 12 42.20 22.59 -12.71
CA LEU A 12 40.97 23.18 -13.24
C LEU A 12 40.89 22.98 -14.74
N HIS A 13 39.71 22.67 -15.24
CA HIS A 13 39.49 22.60 -16.68
C HIS A 13 39.66 23.99 -17.29
N PRO A 14 40.36 24.13 -18.42
CA PRO A 14 40.68 25.45 -19.03
C PRO A 14 39.47 26.32 -19.39
N ALA A 15 38.27 25.73 -19.46
CA ALA A 15 37.02 26.44 -19.73
C ALA A 15 36.34 27.00 -18.48
N LEU A 16 36.84 26.70 -17.26
CA LEU A 16 36.30 27.23 -16.02
C LEU A 16 37.03 28.53 -15.67
N THR A 17 36.31 29.63 -15.73
CA THR A 17 36.83 30.97 -15.42
C THR A 17 36.93 31.26 -13.93
N GLU A 18 36.50 30.34 -13.07
CA GLU A 18 36.48 30.48 -11.62
C GLU A 18 37.44 29.49 -10.95
N SER A 19 38.15 29.94 -9.95
CA SER A 19 39.23 29.23 -9.26
C SER A 19 38.80 28.04 -8.39
N PHE A 20 37.55 27.54 -8.52
CA PHE A 20 37.01 26.51 -7.68
C PHE A 20 36.53 25.30 -8.49
N HIS A 21 36.93 24.12 -8.05
CA HIS A 21 36.33 22.87 -8.50
C HIS A 21 34.93 22.71 -7.90
N PRO A 22 33.87 22.32 -8.66
CA PRO A 22 32.50 22.24 -8.16
C PRO A 22 32.36 21.41 -6.87
N SER A 23 33.11 20.31 -6.73
CA SER A 23 33.10 19.49 -5.51
C SER A 23 33.76 20.20 -4.30
N CYS A 24 34.56 21.25 -4.50
CA CYS A 24 35.20 21.98 -3.40
C CYS A 24 34.32 23.06 -2.80
N MET A 25 33.36 23.59 -3.55
CA MET A 25 32.34 24.49 -3.01
C MET A 25 31.49 23.79 -1.94
N LEU A 26 31.34 22.45 -2.05
CA LEU A 26 30.62 21.61 -1.07
C LEU A 26 31.49 21.26 0.15
N SER A 27 32.80 21.51 0.12
CA SER A 27 33.72 21.17 1.21
C SER A 27 34.11 22.34 2.12
N ASN A 28 33.59 23.56 1.86
CA ASN A 28 33.73 24.68 2.81
C ASN A 28 32.82 24.38 4.02
N PRO A 29 33.37 24.21 5.26
CA PRO A 29 32.57 23.81 6.42
C PRO A 29 31.44 24.80 6.73
N GLU A 30 31.70 26.10 6.68
CA GLU A 30 30.66 27.11 6.99
C GLU A 30 29.57 27.17 5.90
N LEU A 31 29.95 27.13 4.63
CA LEU A 31 29.00 27.08 3.51
C LEU A 31 28.24 25.74 3.52
N SER A 32 28.92 24.63 3.87
CA SER A 32 28.28 23.32 3.94
C SER A 32 27.28 23.23 5.10
N GLU A 33 27.51 23.88 6.22
CA GLU A 33 26.59 23.92 7.35
C GLU A 33 25.34 24.76 7.03
N GLY A 34 25.52 25.94 6.44
CA GLY A 34 24.41 26.76 5.95
C GLY A 34 23.54 26.03 4.92
N LEU A 35 24.16 25.42 3.90
CA LEU A 35 23.46 24.66 2.86
C LEU A 35 22.77 23.40 3.42
N ARG A 36 23.36 22.73 4.43
CA ARG A 36 22.72 21.60 5.10
C ARG A 36 21.47 22.05 5.87
N SER A 37 21.54 23.19 6.55
CA SER A 37 20.38 23.76 7.24
C SER A 37 19.26 24.10 6.25
N GLU A 38 19.59 24.78 5.14
CA GLU A 38 18.62 25.09 4.09
C GLU A 38 18.03 23.83 3.45
N ALA A 39 18.85 22.81 3.18
CA ALA A 39 18.40 21.53 2.65
C ALA A 39 17.46 20.80 3.62
N ASN A 40 17.72 20.86 4.93
CA ASN A 40 16.83 20.29 5.94
C ASN A 40 15.50 21.04 6.01
N ASN A 41 15.51 22.36 5.93
CA ASN A 41 14.30 23.18 5.89
C ASN A 41 13.46 22.87 4.64
N LEU A 42 14.11 22.80 3.47
CA LEU A 42 13.45 22.41 2.22
C LEU A 42 12.87 20.99 2.32
N LYS A 43 13.65 20.04 2.84
CA LYS A 43 13.16 18.65 3.07
C LYS A 43 11.89 18.65 3.91
N GLN A 44 11.90 19.39 5.04
CA GLN A 44 10.70 19.42 5.90
C GLN A 44 9.50 20.00 5.17
N HIS A 45 9.69 21.11 4.45
CA HIS A 45 8.62 21.72 3.66
C HIS A 45 8.05 20.76 2.59
N LEU A 46 8.93 20.01 1.89
CA LEU A 46 8.49 19.02 0.91
C LEU A 46 7.73 17.86 1.58
N LEU A 47 8.20 17.39 2.74
CA LEU A 47 7.50 16.36 3.50
C LEU A 47 6.11 16.82 3.93
N ASP A 48 5.97 18.03 4.44
CA ASP A 48 4.68 18.60 4.87
C ASP A 48 3.68 18.66 3.70
N ILE A 49 4.15 19.04 2.51
CA ILE A 49 3.33 19.04 1.29
C ILE A 49 2.92 17.62 0.88
N ILE A 50 3.84 16.67 0.88
CA ILE A 50 3.57 15.27 0.51
C ILE A 50 2.57 14.65 1.47
N LEU A 51 2.74 14.86 2.77
CA LEU A 51 1.80 14.38 3.80
C LEU A 51 0.43 15.06 3.68
N TRP A 52 0.39 16.35 3.34
CA TRP A 52 -0.87 17.03 3.08
C TRP A 52 -1.61 16.45 1.87
N ILE A 53 -0.90 16.14 0.78
CA ILE A 53 -1.47 15.48 -0.41
C ILE A 53 -2.05 14.11 -0.02
N ASP A 54 -1.30 13.30 0.72
CA ASP A 54 -1.73 11.99 1.18
C ASP A 54 -3.02 12.07 2.03
N ASN A 55 -3.05 12.98 3.01
CA ASN A 55 -4.22 13.20 3.86
C ASN A 55 -5.49 13.64 3.10
N LYS A 56 -5.36 14.14 1.88
CA LYS A 56 -6.47 14.52 1.01
C LYS A 56 -6.90 13.42 0.05
N SER A 57 -6.14 12.33 -0.01
CA SER A 57 -6.45 11.24 -0.94
C SER A 57 -7.76 10.54 -0.54
N PRO A 58 -8.62 10.14 -1.49
CA PRO A 58 -9.83 9.39 -1.20
C PRO A 58 -9.57 8.10 -0.42
N ARG A 59 -8.44 7.45 -0.69
CA ARG A 59 -8.01 6.22 -0.02
C ARG A 59 -7.77 6.45 1.48
N THR A 60 -7.09 7.53 1.85
CA THR A 60 -6.81 7.87 3.25
C THR A 60 -8.09 8.28 4.00
N GLN A 61 -9.06 8.86 3.28
CA GLN A 61 -10.34 9.27 3.86
C GLN A 61 -11.40 8.16 3.90
N GLN A 62 -11.11 6.98 3.34
CA GLN A 62 -12.03 5.85 3.36
C GLN A 62 -12.20 5.33 4.78
N LYS A 63 -13.45 5.29 5.28
CA LYS A 63 -13.80 4.84 6.64
C LYS A 63 -14.22 3.37 6.71
N THR A 64 -14.83 2.86 5.65
CA THR A 64 -15.22 1.45 5.56
C THR A 64 -14.03 0.58 5.14
N PRO A 65 -13.89 -0.64 5.70
CA PRO A 65 -12.84 -1.54 5.27
C PRO A 65 -12.99 -1.90 3.80
N GLY A 66 -11.89 -1.75 3.06
CA GLY A 66 -11.82 -2.19 1.67
C GLY A 66 -11.32 -3.63 1.54
N PRO A 67 -11.32 -4.21 0.32
CA PRO A 67 -10.89 -5.58 0.08
C PRO A 67 -9.48 -5.89 0.58
N SER A 68 -8.56 -4.94 0.54
CA SER A 68 -7.19 -5.10 1.05
C SER A 68 -7.14 -5.26 2.57
N GLU A 69 -8.07 -4.63 3.30
CA GLU A 69 -8.17 -4.72 4.76
C GLU A 69 -8.93 -5.96 5.20
N MET A 70 -9.92 -6.39 4.41
CA MET A 70 -10.68 -7.63 4.67
C MET A 70 -9.80 -8.88 4.64
N GLY A 71 -8.68 -8.83 3.92
CA GLY A 71 -7.66 -9.89 3.90
C GLY A 71 -6.72 -9.90 5.11
N ASP A 72 -6.74 -8.87 5.98
CA ASP A 72 -5.89 -8.84 7.18
C ASP A 72 -6.33 -9.93 8.18
N PRO A 73 -5.41 -10.75 8.71
CA PRO A 73 -5.78 -11.85 9.60
C PRO A 73 -6.23 -11.40 10.99
N CYS A 74 -5.99 -10.14 11.39
CA CYS A 74 -6.29 -9.65 12.73
C CYS A 74 -7.72 -9.11 12.84
N ASP A 75 -8.60 -9.82 13.58
CA ASP A 75 -9.99 -9.41 13.81
C ASP A 75 -10.07 -8.08 14.56
N ARG A 76 -9.20 -7.86 15.54
CA ARG A 76 -9.19 -6.61 16.30
C ARG A 76 -8.85 -5.41 15.42
N ARG A 77 -7.85 -5.54 14.54
CA ARG A 77 -7.50 -4.50 13.57
C ARG A 77 -8.68 -4.19 12.64
N LEU A 78 -9.31 -5.22 12.10
CA LEU A 78 -10.49 -5.07 11.25
C LEU A 78 -11.67 -4.47 12.03
N GLY A 79 -11.87 -4.88 13.28
CA GLY A 79 -12.88 -4.31 14.17
C GLY A 79 -12.66 -2.81 14.45
N TYR A 80 -11.42 -2.38 14.71
CA TYR A 80 -11.09 -0.96 14.88
C TYR A 80 -11.43 -0.17 13.61
N ARG A 81 -11.15 -0.74 12.44
CA ARG A 81 -11.48 -0.09 11.17
C ARG A 81 -12.99 0.03 10.96
N ILE A 82 -13.76 -1.03 11.25
CA ILE A 82 -15.23 -1.03 11.16
C ILE A 82 -15.84 0.00 12.13
N ALA A 83 -15.32 0.12 13.34
CA ALA A 83 -15.81 1.03 14.35
C ALA A 83 -15.30 2.48 14.22
N ASP A 84 -14.51 2.79 13.18
CA ASP A 84 -13.88 4.12 12.96
C ASP A 84 -13.11 4.60 14.22
N VAL A 85 -12.39 3.68 14.88
CA VAL A 85 -11.62 3.98 16.08
C VAL A 85 -10.44 4.87 15.74
N GLN A 86 -10.23 5.91 16.54
CA GLN A 86 -9.11 6.83 16.35
C GLN A 86 -7.77 6.10 16.37
N GLU A 87 -6.96 6.35 15.36
CA GLU A 87 -5.61 5.83 15.25
C GLU A 87 -4.70 6.49 16.31
N ILE A 88 -3.85 5.67 16.95
CA ILE A 88 -2.94 6.12 18.02
C ILE A 88 -1.47 6.01 17.61
N ASN A 89 -1.19 5.16 16.62
CA ASN A 89 0.15 4.92 16.10
C ASN A 89 0.26 5.51 14.70
N ASN A 90 0.66 6.77 14.63
CA ASN A 90 0.76 7.53 13.39
C ASN A 90 2.15 7.39 12.73
N THR A 91 2.84 6.25 12.96
CA THR A 91 4.17 5.98 12.39
C THR A 91 4.12 5.45 10.96
N GLY A 92 2.93 5.36 10.36
CA GLY A 92 2.76 4.93 9.00
C GLY A 92 3.35 5.93 8.00
N ASP A 93 4.51 5.60 7.42
CA ASP A 93 5.03 6.33 6.27
C ASP A 93 4.17 5.99 5.03
N PRO A 94 3.44 6.97 4.43
CA PRO A 94 2.53 6.71 3.32
C PRO A 94 3.26 6.45 2.00
N TRP A 95 4.58 6.64 1.96
CA TRP A 95 5.36 6.60 0.71
C TRP A 95 5.17 5.30 -0.08
N ALA A 96 5.19 4.17 0.61
CA ALA A 96 5.00 2.86 -0.04
C ALA A 96 3.62 2.72 -0.70
N ALA A 97 2.58 3.24 -0.05
CA ALA A 97 1.21 3.25 -0.57
C ALA A 97 1.07 4.23 -1.75
N ASN A 98 1.69 5.42 -1.64
CA ASN A 98 1.68 6.43 -2.69
C ASN A 98 2.40 5.95 -3.95
N VAL A 99 3.53 5.26 -3.82
CA VAL A 99 4.22 4.61 -4.95
C VAL A 99 3.31 3.55 -5.58
N GLY A 100 2.63 2.73 -4.78
CA GLY A 100 1.65 1.77 -5.28
C GLY A 100 0.56 2.44 -6.11
N THR A 101 -0.10 3.45 -5.56
CA THR A 101 -1.16 4.21 -6.24
C THR A 101 -0.68 4.84 -7.54
N ALA A 102 0.53 5.41 -7.57
CA ALA A 102 1.11 6.00 -8.77
C ALA A 102 1.37 4.95 -9.87
N ILE A 103 1.82 3.75 -9.49
CA ILE A 103 2.04 2.63 -10.44
C ILE A 103 0.70 2.11 -10.98
N HIS A 104 -0.33 1.95 -10.14
CA HIS A 104 -1.67 1.55 -10.61
C HIS A 104 -2.21 2.54 -11.64
N ALA A 105 -2.19 3.85 -11.35
CA ALA A 105 -2.63 4.87 -12.30
C ALA A 105 -1.81 4.93 -13.59
N TYR A 106 -0.51 4.61 -13.52
CA TYR A 106 0.33 4.50 -14.71
C TYR A 106 -0.06 3.30 -15.56
N LEU A 107 -0.26 2.14 -14.95
CA LEU A 107 -0.64 0.90 -15.64
C LEU A 107 -2.03 1.00 -16.23
N GLU A 108 -3.01 1.51 -15.50
CA GLU A 108 -4.37 1.76 -16.00
C GLU A 108 -4.34 2.53 -17.32
N ARG A 109 -3.70 3.70 -17.32
CA ARG A 109 -3.57 4.53 -18.53
C ARG A 109 -2.86 3.79 -19.67
N GLY A 110 -1.76 3.09 -19.34
CA GLY A 110 -0.98 2.33 -20.32
C GLY A 110 -1.80 1.22 -20.97
N PHE A 111 -2.61 0.48 -20.21
CA PHE A 111 -3.51 -0.55 -20.77
C PHE A 111 -4.62 0.06 -21.63
N GLN A 112 -5.22 1.18 -21.20
CA GLN A 112 -6.22 1.89 -21.98
C GLN A 112 -5.65 2.41 -23.31
N ASP A 113 -4.46 3.03 -23.27
CA ASP A 113 -3.77 3.52 -24.48
C ASP A 113 -3.40 2.37 -25.43
N TRP A 114 -2.92 1.25 -24.90
CA TRP A 114 -2.58 0.06 -25.69
C TRP A 114 -3.84 -0.50 -26.40
N MET A 115 -4.95 -0.63 -25.66
CA MET A 115 -6.22 -1.08 -26.25
C MET A 115 -6.70 -0.15 -27.35
N ALA A 116 -6.65 1.16 -27.13
CA ALA A 116 -7.04 2.15 -28.10
C ALA A 116 -6.17 2.10 -29.38
N GLN A 117 -4.85 2.00 -29.22
CA GLN A 117 -3.92 1.96 -30.36
C GLN A 117 -3.97 0.65 -31.14
N THR A 118 -4.26 -0.47 -30.49
CA THR A 118 -4.35 -1.78 -31.17
C THR A 118 -5.75 -2.12 -31.66
N GLY A 119 -6.77 -1.32 -31.32
CA GLY A 119 -8.17 -1.60 -31.61
C GLY A 119 -8.79 -2.74 -30.82
N ASN A 120 -8.10 -3.26 -29.78
CA ASN A 120 -8.57 -4.37 -28.95
C ASN A 120 -9.29 -3.83 -27.69
N LEU A 121 -10.36 -3.09 -27.87
CA LEU A 121 -11.02 -2.32 -26.81
C LEU A 121 -11.57 -3.16 -25.65
N ASP A 122 -11.88 -4.43 -25.90
CA ASP A 122 -12.44 -5.35 -24.89
C ASP A 122 -11.40 -6.37 -24.37
N ALA A 123 -10.10 -6.17 -24.66
CA ALA A 123 -9.07 -7.11 -24.26
C ALA A 123 -8.87 -7.14 -22.74
N TRP A 124 -9.05 -6.00 -22.08
CA TRP A 124 -8.84 -5.80 -20.65
C TRP A 124 -9.90 -4.88 -20.05
N LEU A 125 -10.29 -5.14 -18.80
CA LEU A 125 -11.07 -4.20 -18.01
C LEU A 125 -10.15 -3.65 -16.90
N THR A 126 -9.96 -2.33 -16.89
CA THR A 126 -9.04 -1.66 -15.96
C THR A 126 -9.79 -0.86 -14.90
N GLU A 127 -9.30 -0.86 -13.65
CA GLU A 127 -9.77 -0.02 -12.52
C GLU A 127 -11.30 0.07 -12.42
N LYS A 128 -11.96 -1.08 -12.56
CA LYS A 128 -13.42 -1.12 -12.56
C LYS A 128 -13.96 -1.10 -11.14
N GLU A 129 -14.79 -0.10 -10.83
CA GLU A 129 -15.57 -0.11 -9.60
C GLU A 129 -16.71 -1.13 -9.72
N LEU A 130 -16.73 -2.11 -8.84
CA LEU A 130 -17.71 -3.19 -8.77
C LEU A 130 -18.20 -3.41 -7.35
N GLU A 131 -19.39 -3.96 -7.22
CA GLU A 131 -19.97 -4.34 -5.94
C GLU A 131 -19.52 -5.76 -5.55
N ILE A 132 -19.06 -5.92 -4.31
CA ILE A 132 -18.75 -7.23 -3.71
C ILE A 132 -20.01 -7.76 -3.02
N ASP A 133 -20.75 -6.86 -2.37
CA ASP A 133 -22.09 -7.06 -1.82
C ASP A 133 -22.82 -5.71 -1.75
N ASP A 134 -23.98 -5.66 -1.09
CA ASP A 134 -24.82 -4.46 -1.00
C ASP A 134 -24.12 -3.24 -0.35
N PHE A 135 -23.04 -3.46 0.41
CA PHE A 135 -22.38 -2.44 1.20
C PHE A 135 -20.90 -2.25 0.88
N ILE A 136 -20.27 -3.23 0.21
CA ILE A 136 -18.83 -3.24 -0.04
C ILE A 136 -18.57 -3.15 -1.53
N LYS A 137 -17.84 -2.10 -1.92
CA LYS A 137 -17.36 -1.89 -3.28
C LYS A 137 -15.88 -2.14 -3.39
N ALA A 138 -15.43 -2.47 -4.58
CA ALA A 138 -14.03 -2.66 -4.93
C ALA A 138 -13.68 -1.90 -6.21
N HIS A 139 -12.49 -1.32 -6.23
CA HIS A 139 -11.81 -0.94 -7.44
C HIS A 139 -10.89 -2.09 -7.83
N CYS A 140 -11.29 -2.83 -8.87
CA CYS A 140 -10.56 -4.02 -9.31
C CYS A 140 -9.55 -3.62 -10.37
N ASP A 141 -8.26 -3.88 -10.11
CA ASP A 141 -7.15 -3.36 -10.92
C ASP A 141 -7.24 -3.76 -12.38
N LEU A 142 -7.40 -5.06 -12.66
CA LEU A 142 -7.39 -5.56 -14.03
C LEU A 142 -8.15 -6.90 -14.16
N TYR A 143 -8.89 -7.06 -15.24
CA TYR A 143 -9.49 -8.34 -15.62
C TYR A 143 -9.26 -8.66 -17.09
N GLU A 144 -8.87 -9.89 -17.38
CA GLU A 144 -8.71 -10.43 -18.73
C GLU A 144 -9.91 -11.32 -19.10
N PRO A 145 -10.88 -10.83 -19.91
CA PRO A 145 -12.06 -11.60 -20.30
C PRO A 145 -11.73 -12.91 -21.02
N LYS A 146 -10.70 -12.90 -21.86
CA LYS A 146 -10.29 -14.05 -22.66
C LYS A 146 -9.95 -15.29 -21.84
N THR A 147 -9.34 -15.10 -20.68
CA THR A 147 -8.90 -16.21 -19.81
C THR A 147 -9.67 -16.30 -18.50
N GLY A 148 -10.55 -15.33 -18.24
CA GLY A 148 -11.29 -15.23 -16.98
C GLY A 148 -10.36 -14.96 -15.80
N THR A 149 -9.32 -14.14 -16.01
CA THR A 149 -8.29 -13.89 -14.98
C THR A 149 -8.50 -12.50 -14.36
N VAL A 150 -8.70 -12.47 -13.05
CA VAL A 150 -8.61 -11.23 -12.24
C VAL A 150 -7.17 -11.05 -11.82
N ILE A 151 -6.64 -9.84 -11.98
CA ILE A 151 -5.24 -9.53 -11.69
C ILE A 151 -5.18 -8.36 -10.73
N ASP A 152 -4.44 -8.53 -9.65
CA ASP A 152 -4.18 -7.53 -8.64
C ASP A 152 -2.69 -7.14 -8.69
N TRP A 153 -2.41 -5.86 -8.90
CA TRP A 153 -1.06 -5.33 -8.99
C TRP A 153 -0.47 -5.13 -7.59
N LYS A 154 0.73 -5.65 -7.37
CA LYS A 154 1.43 -5.47 -6.10
C LYS A 154 2.84 -4.93 -6.30
N THR A 155 3.10 -3.70 -5.83
CA THR A 155 4.47 -3.17 -5.77
C THR A 155 5.19 -3.72 -4.55
N MET A 156 6.29 -4.41 -4.74
CA MET A 156 6.98 -5.16 -3.69
C MET A 156 8.43 -4.70 -3.50
N ASN A 157 8.90 -4.73 -2.26
CA ASN A 157 10.31 -4.64 -1.95
C ASN A 157 11.05 -5.94 -2.32
N GLN A 158 12.38 -5.94 -2.21
CA GLN A 158 13.20 -7.10 -2.63
C GLN A 158 12.89 -8.37 -1.83
N ASP A 159 12.61 -8.25 -0.52
CA ASP A 159 12.31 -9.40 0.33
C ASP A 159 10.97 -10.03 -0.03
N ASN A 160 9.94 -9.21 -0.26
CA ASN A 160 8.64 -9.71 -0.72
C ASN A 160 8.73 -10.29 -2.13
N MET A 161 9.52 -9.70 -3.04
CA MET A 161 9.78 -10.28 -4.36
C MET A 161 10.47 -11.64 -4.27
N ARG A 162 11.38 -11.83 -3.30
CA ARG A 162 12.01 -13.13 -3.04
C ARG A 162 10.97 -14.14 -2.53
N GLN A 163 10.17 -13.78 -1.53
CA GLN A 163 9.11 -14.65 -1.00
C GLN A 163 8.09 -15.04 -2.07
N ALA A 164 7.71 -14.10 -2.96
CA ALA A 164 6.82 -14.38 -4.08
C ALA A 164 7.36 -15.48 -5.01
N ARG A 165 8.68 -15.49 -5.25
CA ARG A 165 9.32 -16.50 -6.10
C ARG A 165 9.56 -17.83 -5.41
N GLU A 166 9.90 -17.82 -4.11
CA GLU A 166 10.32 -19.02 -3.36
C GLU A 166 9.12 -19.74 -2.73
N ILE A 167 8.13 -19.02 -2.23
CA ILE A 167 6.98 -19.54 -1.49
C ILE A 167 5.70 -19.44 -2.33
N GLY A 168 5.56 -18.37 -3.11
CA GLY A 168 4.37 -18.09 -3.90
C GLY A 168 3.22 -17.49 -3.09
N ALA A 169 1.99 -17.75 -3.53
CA ALA A 169 0.75 -17.22 -2.96
C ALA A 169 0.61 -17.42 -1.43
N PRO A 170 1.01 -18.56 -0.83
CA PRO A 170 0.93 -18.76 0.62
C PRO A 170 1.69 -17.73 1.47
N ALA A 171 2.67 -17.03 0.91
CA ALA A 171 3.37 -15.95 1.61
C ALA A 171 2.52 -14.67 1.76
N PHE A 172 1.42 -14.55 1.00
CA PHE A 172 0.62 -13.34 0.90
C PHE A 172 -0.89 -13.60 1.08
N PRO A 173 -1.32 -14.25 2.17
CA PRO A 173 -2.72 -14.68 2.32
C PRO A 173 -3.72 -13.52 2.22
N GLY A 174 -3.38 -12.34 2.77
CA GLY A 174 -4.24 -11.16 2.67
C GLY A 174 -4.43 -10.65 1.24
N HIS A 175 -3.37 -10.68 0.42
CA HIS A 175 -3.46 -10.29 -0.99
C HIS A 175 -4.26 -11.31 -1.80
N ILE A 176 -4.13 -12.60 -1.48
CA ILE A 176 -4.93 -13.65 -2.12
C ILE A 176 -6.42 -13.46 -1.79
N VAL A 177 -6.77 -13.21 -0.53
CA VAL A 177 -8.16 -12.89 -0.15
C VAL A 177 -8.69 -11.69 -0.92
N GLN A 178 -7.90 -10.61 -1.02
CA GLN A 178 -8.25 -9.43 -1.82
C GLN A 178 -8.53 -9.79 -3.28
N ALA A 179 -7.68 -10.59 -3.91
CA ALA A 179 -7.85 -11.02 -5.30
C ALA A 179 -9.13 -11.86 -5.49
N HIS A 180 -9.48 -12.72 -4.51
CA HIS A 180 -10.74 -13.47 -4.54
C HIS A 180 -11.96 -12.57 -4.33
N LEU A 181 -11.87 -11.52 -3.49
CA LEU A 181 -12.92 -10.51 -3.36
C LEU A 181 -13.15 -9.76 -4.67
N TYR A 182 -12.10 -9.42 -5.40
CA TYR A 182 -12.21 -8.88 -6.75
C TYR A 182 -12.84 -9.89 -7.72
N GLY A 183 -12.46 -11.17 -7.61
CA GLY A 183 -13.10 -12.25 -8.37
C GLY A 183 -14.61 -12.31 -8.13
N ARG A 184 -15.03 -12.19 -6.86
CA ARG A 184 -16.43 -12.13 -6.48
C ARG A 184 -17.17 -10.95 -7.11
N ALA A 185 -16.56 -9.78 -7.12
CA ALA A 185 -17.13 -8.58 -7.72
C ALA A 185 -17.35 -8.74 -9.23
N TYR A 186 -16.38 -9.33 -9.94
CA TYR A 186 -16.53 -9.65 -11.36
C TYR A 186 -17.58 -10.75 -11.61
N GLU A 187 -17.62 -11.79 -10.78
CA GLU A 187 -18.64 -12.85 -10.87
C GLU A 187 -20.06 -12.29 -10.70
N LEU A 188 -20.29 -11.43 -9.72
CA LEU A 188 -21.58 -10.75 -9.50
C LEU A 188 -21.95 -9.83 -10.66
N ALA A 189 -20.97 -9.22 -11.31
CA ALA A 189 -21.16 -8.42 -12.51
C ALA A 189 -21.38 -9.26 -13.80
N GLY A 190 -21.46 -10.59 -13.68
CA GLY A 190 -21.76 -11.51 -14.78
C GLY A 190 -20.55 -11.96 -15.60
N TYR A 191 -19.33 -11.73 -15.13
CA TYR A 191 -18.11 -12.20 -15.81
C TYR A 191 -17.73 -13.62 -15.36
N ASP A 192 -17.15 -14.39 -16.29
CA ASP A 192 -16.71 -15.77 -16.09
C ASP A 192 -15.31 -15.80 -15.46
N VAL A 193 -15.24 -15.77 -14.13
CA VAL A 193 -13.97 -15.77 -13.40
C VAL A 193 -13.46 -17.20 -13.20
N LYS A 194 -12.27 -17.48 -13.71
CA LYS A 194 -11.60 -18.81 -13.62
C LYS A 194 -10.50 -18.83 -12.55
N ARG A 195 -9.75 -17.73 -12.45
CA ARG A 195 -8.59 -17.64 -11.60
C ARG A 195 -8.31 -16.21 -11.18
N VAL A 196 -7.56 -16.09 -10.11
CA VAL A 196 -7.02 -14.82 -9.63
C VAL A 196 -5.51 -14.84 -9.76
N ALA A 197 -4.90 -13.68 -9.91
CA ALA A 197 -3.47 -13.51 -10.05
C ALA A 197 -2.97 -12.34 -9.21
N LEU A 198 -1.79 -12.51 -8.61
CA LEU A 198 -1.00 -11.41 -8.08
C LEU A 198 0.14 -11.12 -9.05
N ALA A 199 0.14 -9.95 -9.65
CA ALA A 199 1.22 -9.49 -10.52
C ALA A 199 2.17 -8.60 -9.71
N CYS A 200 3.26 -9.21 -9.24
CA CYS A 200 4.24 -8.61 -8.34
C CYS A 200 5.27 -7.81 -9.13
N LEU A 201 5.28 -6.50 -8.93
CA LEU A 201 6.18 -5.55 -9.57
C LEU A 201 7.28 -5.13 -8.58
N PRO A 202 8.56 -5.19 -8.94
CA PRO A 202 9.61 -4.71 -8.07
C PRO A 202 9.52 -3.19 -7.91
N ARG A 203 9.45 -2.71 -6.66
CA ARG A 203 9.45 -1.26 -6.37
C ARG A 203 10.75 -0.58 -6.79
N ALA A 204 11.85 -1.33 -6.74
CA ALA A 204 13.15 -0.95 -7.25
C ALA A 204 13.76 -2.15 -8.00
N GLY A 205 14.30 -1.92 -9.19
CA GLY A 205 14.85 -2.98 -10.04
C GLY A 205 14.36 -2.88 -11.48
N ARG A 206 14.29 -4.01 -12.17
CA ARG A 206 13.93 -4.05 -13.60
C ARG A 206 12.54 -4.64 -13.77
N ILE A 207 11.75 -4.09 -14.70
CA ILE A 207 10.41 -4.62 -15.00
C ILE A 207 10.42 -6.10 -15.41
N ARG A 208 11.49 -6.58 -16.03
CA ARG A 208 11.66 -8.01 -16.38
C ARG A 208 11.72 -8.93 -15.16
N ASP A 209 11.94 -8.37 -13.98
CA ASP A 209 11.98 -9.10 -12.72
C ASP A 209 10.57 -9.24 -12.09
N MET A 210 9.52 -8.78 -12.79
CA MET A 210 8.11 -9.03 -12.43
C MET A 210 7.87 -10.53 -12.23
N HIS A 211 7.02 -10.85 -11.28
CA HIS A 211 6.60 -12.22 -11.01
C HIS A 211 5.08 -12.30 -10.91
N VAL A 212 4.49 -13.33 -11.52
CA VAL A 212 3.03 -13.53 -11.49
C VAL A 212 2.72 -14.86 -10.81
N MET A 213 1.86 -14.81 -9.82
CA MET A 213 1.33 -15.97 -9.11
C MET A 213 -0.14 -16.14 -9.45
N PHE A 214 -0.59 -17.37 -9.69
CA PHE A 214 -1.97 -17.72 -9.99
C PHE A 214 -2.56 -18.61 -8.91
N GLU A 215 -3.84 -18.39 -8.60
CA GLU A 215 -4.68 -19.31 -7.85
C GLU A 215 -5.99 -19.56 -8.61
N PRO A 216 -6.54 -20.78 -8.59
CA PRO A 216 -7.91 -21.01 -9.06
C PRO A 216 -8.87 -20.11 -8.28
N TYR A 217 -9.81 -19.46 -8.96
CA TYR A 217 -10.81 -18.68 -8.26
C TYR A 217 -11.71 -19.59 -7.40
N ASP A 218 -11.88 -19.21 -6.14
CA ASP A 218 -12.77 -19.87 -5.20
C ASP A 218 -13.63 -18.82 -4.47
N SER A 219 -14.91 -18.76 -4.84
CA SER A 219 -15.88 -17.82 -4.24
C SER A 219 -16.06 -17.99 -2.73
N ARG A 220 -15.74 -19.18 -2.17
CA ARG A 220 -15.84 -19.45 -0.72
C ARG A 220 -14.83 -18.64 0.07
N ILE A 221 -13.64 -18.34 -0.49
CA ILE A 221 -12.63 -17.49 0.14
C ILE A 221 -13.17 -16.06 0.28
N ALA A 222 -13.76 -15.53 -0.78
CA ALA A 222 -14.39 -14.21 -0.75
C ALA A 222 -15.58 -14.18 0.23
N GLN A 223 -16.45 -15.20 0.19
CA GLN A 223 -17.60 -15.29 1.08
C GLN A 223 -17.17 -15.34 2.55
N TYR A 224 -16.15 -16.15 2.88
CA TYR A 224 -15.60 -16.20 4.24
C TYR A 224 -15.13 -14.82 4.74
N ALA A 225 -14.43 -14.06 3.87
CA ALA A 225 -13.96 -12.71 4.24
C ALA A 225 -15.12 -11.74 4.48
N ILE A 226 -16.20 -11.84 3.69
CA ILE A 226 -17.43 -11.06 3.85
C ILE A 226 -18.11 -11.43 5.17
N ASP A 227 -18.37 -12.71 5.39
CA ASP A 227 -19.03 -13.23 6.59
C ASP A 227 -18.26 -12.82 7.86
N ARG A 228 -16.93 -12.84 7.80
CA ARG A 228 -16.05 -12.40 8.87
C ARG A 228 -16.25 -10.92 9.21
N VAL A 229 -16.34 -10.03 8.22
CA VAL A 229 -16.62 -8.60 8.44
C VAL A 229 -17.94 -8.41 9.17
N TYR A 230 -19.01 -9.09 8.72
CA TYR A 230 -20.32 -9.00 9.35
C TYR A 230 -20.34 -9.61 10.76
N ALA A 231 -19.66 -10.73 10.97
CA ALA A 231 -19.54 -11.35 12.29
C ALA A 231 -18.82 -10.41 13.29
N ILE A 232 -17.74 -9.77 12.85
CA ILE A 232 -17.02 -8.78 13.67
C ILE A 232 -17.95 -7.59 13.96
N ALA A 233 -18.62 -7.04 12.95
CA ALA A 233 -19.54 -5.91 13.12
C ALA A 233 -20.66 -6.23 14.13
N ALA A 234 -21.27 -7.41 14.03
CA ALA A 234 -22.28 -7.86 14.97
C ALA A 234 -21.72 -7.99 16.40
N LYS A 235 -20.52 -8.56 16.54
CA LYS A 235 -19.84 -8.69 17.83
C LYS A 235 -19.49 -7.33 18.46
N LEU A 236 -19.09 -6.34 17.67
CA LEU A 236 -18.85 -4.98 18.16
C LEU A 236 -20.10 -4.34 18.76
N VAL A 237 -21.27 -4.57 18.13
CA VAL A 237 -22.57 -4.09 18.64
C VAL A 237 -22.95 -4.83 19.92
N GLU A 238 -22.86 -6.16 19.93
CA GLU A 238 -23.16 -6.99 21.10
C GLU A 238 -22.34 -6.58 22.33
N LEU A 239 -21.03 -6.37 22.14
CA LEU A 239 -20.10 -5.98 23.19
C LEU A 239 -20.22 -4.51 23.59
N ASN A 240 -20.97 -3.70 22.85
CA ASN A 240 -21.10 -2.26 23.06
C ASN A 240 -19.75 -1.56 23.25
N VAL A 241 -18.80 -1.84 22.33
CA VAL A 241 -17.41 -1.36 22.41
C VAL A 241 -17.29 0.17 22.45
N ALA A 242 -18.29 0.89 21.94
CA ALA A 242 -18.34 2.35 21.97
C ALA A 242 -18.50 2.89 23.40
N ALA A 243 -19.18 2.16 24.30
CA ALA A 243 -19.37 2.53 25.70
C ALA A 243 -18.42 1.80 26.66
N ASN A 244 -17.73 0.76 26.21
CA ASN A 244 -16.87 -0.07 27.01
C ASN A 244 -15.61 -0.48 26.26
N SER A 245 -14.55 0.30 26.38
CA SER A 245 -13.28 0.01 25.71
C SER A 245 -12.64 -1.30 26.16
N GLN A 246 -12.90 -1.80 27.38
CA GLN A 246 -12.38 -3.08 27.81
C GLN A 246 -12.96 -4.25 26.99
N ALA A 247 -14.14 -4.07 26.40
CA ALA A 247 -14.76 -5.09 25.54
C ALA A 247 -13.91 -5.41 24.31
N TRP A 248 -12.99 -4.54 23.89
CA TRP A 248 -12.04 -4.83 22.83
C TRP A 248 -11.13 -6.03 23.12
N THR A 249 -10.92 -6.38 24.39
CA THR A 249 -10.16 -7.58 24.76
C THR A 249 -10.84 -8.88 24.32
N ALA A 250 -12.17 -8.85 24.12
CA ALA A 250 -12.94 -10.00 23.61
C ALA A 250 -12.88 -10.16 22.08
N ILE A 251 -12.33 -9.19 21.36
CA ILE A 251 -12.04 -9.33 19.93
C ILE A 251 -10.62 -9.86 19.77
N GLU A 252 -10.47 -10.95 19.03
CA GLU A 252 -9.17 -11.62 18.88
C GLU A 252 -8.14 -10.71 18.17
N ALA A 253 -6.95 -10.64 18.73
CA ALA A 253 -5.80 -10.00 18.08
C ALA A 253 -4.82 -11.07 17.63
N THR A 254 -4.56 -11.12 16.33
CA THR A 254 -3.62 -12.08 15.77
C THR A 254 -2.23 -11.46 15.71
N PRO A 255 -1.21 -12.07 16.36
CA PRO A 255 0.17 -11.58 16.24
C PRO A 255 0.63 -11.62 14.79
N SER A 256 1.18 -10.52 14.33
CA SER A 256 1.78 -10.47 13.00
C SER A 256 2.99 -9.55 12.97
N ASN A 257 3.89 -9.77 12.02
CA ASN A 257 5.00 -8.86 11.78
C ASN A 257 4.53 -7.45 11.35
N SER A 258 3.25 -7.31 10.99
CA SER A 258 2.64 -6.03 10.64
C SER A 258 2.10 -5.24 11.83
N CYS A 259 2.16 -5.77 13.07
CA CYS A 259 1.73 -5.02 14.26
C CYS A 259 2.49 -3.69 14.39
N GLY A 260 3.78 -3.65 14.12
CA GLY A 260 4.57 -2.41 14.15
C GLY A 260 4.12 -1.33 13.16
N LEU A 261 3.34 -1.71 12.13
CA LEU A 261 2.74 -0.80 11.14
C LEU A 261 1.23 -0.60 11.37
N CYS A 262 0.68 -1.21 12.43
CA CYS A 262 -0.74 -1.13 12.73
C CYS A 262 -1.05 0.23 13.38
N PRO A 263 -2.05 0.98 12.85
CA PRO A 263 -2.39 2.31 13.37
C PRO A 263 -2.87 2.32 14.84
N TRP A 264 -3.26 1.19 15.36
CA TRP A 264 -3.77 1.04 16.74
C TRP A 264 -2.81 0.30 17.66
N TYR A 265 -1.60 -0.05 17.20
CA TYR A 265 -0.64 -0.80 18.01
C TYR A 265 0.24 0.14 18.85
N GLU A 266 0.31 -0.16 20.14
CA GLU A 266 1.28 0.43 21.05
C GLU A 266 1.77 -0.66 22.03
N LYS A 267 3.06 -0.92 22.01
CA LYS A 267 3.65 -1.95 22.85
C LYS A 267 3.37 -1.69 24.34
N ASN A 268 2.92 -2.72 25.04
CA ASN A 268 2.56 -2.68 26.47
C ASN A 268 1.35 -1.80 26.81
N ARG A 269 0.52 -1.44 25.82
CA ARG A 269 -0.69 -0.68 26.08
C ARG A 269 -1.67 -1.49 26.93
N ILE A 270 -2.25 -0.85 27.94
CA ILE A 270 -3.35 -1.42 28.72
C ILE A 270 -4.66 -0.87 28.16
N ILE A 271 -5.59 -1.77 27.80
CA ILE A 271 -6.93 -1.37 27.36
C ILE A 271 -7.77 -1.10 28.60
N GLU A 272 -8.08 0.16 28.84
CA GLU A 272 -8.90 0.65 29.97
C GLU A 272 -10.22 1.24 29.46
N ALA A 273 -11.09 1.66 30.37
CA ALA A 273 -12.45 2.09 30.08
C ALA A 273 -12.55 3.26 29.06
N ASP A 274 -11.56 4.15 29.04
CA ASP A 274 -11.50 5.33 28.17
C ASP A 274 -10.32 5.32 27.20
N ASN A 275 -9.67 4.18 27.04
CA ASN A 275 -8.43 4.05 26.32
C ASN A 275 -8.50 2.94 25.28
N THR A 276 -8.55 3.30 24.00
CA THR A 276 -8.48 2.36 22.87
C THR A 276 -7.04 2.14 22.42
N GLY A 277 -6.80 1.06 21.73
CA GLY A 277 -5.48 0.68 21.21
C GLY A 277 -5.19 -0.78 21.48
N CYS A 278 -4.16 -1.31 20.86
CA CYS A 278 -3.83 -2.72 20.90
C CYS A 278 -2.41 -2.93 21.44
N PRO A 279 -2.22 -3.73 22.51
CA PRO A 279 -0.87 -4.06 23.00
C PRO A 279 -0.14 -5.06 22.09
N GLY A 280 -0.79 -5.56 21.06
CA GLY A 280 -0.42 -6.76 20.33
C GLY A 280 -1.14 -7.98 20.91
N ALA A 281 -0.82 -9.13 20.39
CA ALA A 281 -1.31 -10.40 20.92
C ALA A 281 -0.19 -11.10 21.69
#